data_7a2d6748546065d3aa2809c62f73bf75
#
_entry.id   7a2d6748546065d3aa2809c62f73bf75
#
_cell.length_a   1.000
_cell.length_b   1.000
_cell.length_c   1.000
_cell.angle_alpha   90.00
_cell.angle_beta   90.00
_cell.angle_gamma   90.00
#
_symmetry.space_group_name_H-M   'P 1'
#
loop_
_entity.id
_entity.type
_entity.pdbx_description
1 polymer ?
#
loop_
_entity_poly.entity_id
_entity_poly.type
_entity_poly.pdbx_seq_one_letter_code
_entity_poly.pdbx_strand_id
1 'polypeptide(L)'
;MTIEFINGLENDLVFLLNMSGWDLKCVADQYSRFDAIGSDINGKKCIIELKFRKDFYKDKILELKKYDAMMAEDAQKRYYGVIDPEGCWVYDFDDIDLNNGGHLKCPANTIQKNAPKEMKPVYYLKKPESYFYRFNFF
;
A
#
# COMPACT_ATOMS: atom_id res chain seq x y z
N MET A 1 -7.82 -11.10 -10.58
CA MET A 1 -6.70 -11.59 -9.77
C MET A 1 -7.21 -12.49 -8.67
N THR A 2 -6.55 -13.62 -8.44
CA THR A 2 -6.87 -14.49 -7.31
C THR A 2 -6.11 -14.01 -6.05
N ILE A 3 -6.57 -14.48 -4.89
CA ILE A 3 -5.89 -14.18 -3.61
C ILE A 3 -4.47 -14.76 -3.63
N GLU A 4 -4.27 -15.97 -4.16
CA GLU A 4 -2.96 -16.59 -4.26
C GLU A 4 -2.00 -15.79 -5.13
N PHE A 5 -2.49 -15.24 -6.23
CA PHE A 5 -1.69 -14.39 -7.12
C PHE A 5 -1.25 -13.10 -6.42
N ILE A 6 -2.16 -12.44 -5.71
CA ILE A 6 -1.86 -11.22 -4.94
C ILE A 6 -0.83 -11.52 -3.84
N ASN A 7 -1.02 -12.60 -3.09
CA ASN A 7 -0.07 -13.00 -2.05
C ASN A 7 1.32 -13.29 -2.61
N GLY A 8 1.40 -13.90 -3.80
CA GLY A 8 2.66 -14.11 -4.50
C GLY A 8 3.36 -12.81 -4.83
N LEU A 9 2.62 -11.80 -5.33
CA LEU A 9 3.17 -10.48 -5.64
C LEU A 9 3.65 -9.77 -4.37
N GLU A 10 2.90 -9.87 -3.26
CA GLU A 10 3.30 -9.29 -1.99
C GLU A 10 4.62 -9.89 -1.48
N ASN A 11 4.78 -11.22 -1.55
CA ASN A 11 6.01 -11.89 -1.16
C ASN A 11 7.19 -11.44 -2.02
N ASP A 12 7.00 -11.34 -3.34
CA ASP A 12 8.04 -10.89 -4.27
C ASP A 12 8.46 -9.46 -3.97
N LEU A 13 7.50 -8.57 -3.71
CA LEU A 13 7.79 -7.19 -3.38
C LEU A 13 8.54 -7.06 -2.07
N VAL A 14 8.11 -7.78 -1.03
CA VAL A 14 8.80 -7.76 0.28
C VAL A 14 10.23 -8.23 0.12
N PHE A 15 10.48 -9.28 -0.68
CA PHE A 15 11.83 -9.74 -0.98
C PHE A 15 12.67 -8.62 -1.63
N LEU A 16 12.12 -7.91 -2.62
CA LEU A 16 12.83 -6.83 -3.30
C LEU A 16 13.07 -5.63 -2.38
N LEU A 17 12.11 -5.26 -1.54
CA LEU A 17 12.30 -4.20 -0.55
C LEU A 17 13.41 -4.58 0.44
N ASN A 18 13.44 -5.83 0.90
CA ASN A 18 14.46 -6.30 1.82
C ASN A 18 15.86 -6.24 1.17
N MET A 19 15.97 -6.50 -0.11
CA MET A 19 17.22 -6.30 -0.85
C MET A 19 17.63 -4.82 -0.90
N SER A 20 16.67 -3.91 -0.75
CA SER A 20 16.89 -2.46 -0.78
C SER A 20 17.11 -1.86 0.61
N GLY A 21 17.25 -2.67 1.64
CA GLY A 21 17.55 -2.22 2.99
C GLY A 21 16.41 -2.26 3.99
N TRP A 22 15.23 -2.71 3.57
CA TRP A 22 14.12 -2.99 4.47
C TRP A 22 14.31 -4.36 5.11
N ASP A 23 13.62 -4.60 6.21
CA ASP A 23 13.58 -5.90 6.88
C ASP A 23 12.12 -6.19 7.24
N LEU A 24 11.38 -6.70 6.25
CA LEU A 24 9.95 -6.93 6.33
C LEU A 24 9.63 -8.41 6.24
N LYS A 25 8.51 -8.78 6.85
CA LYS A 25 7.95 -10.12 6.78
C LYS A 25 6.46 -10.00 6.43
N CYS A 26 6.00 -10.76 5.46
CA CYS A 26 4.58 -10.79 5.10
C CYS A 26 3.75 -11.34 6.24
N VAL A 27 2.56 -10.75 6.41
CA VAL A 27 1.55 -11.22 7.35
C VAL A 27 0.62 -12.15 6.61
N ALA A 28 0.53 -13.41 7.04
CA ALA A 28 -0.27 -14.43 6.37
C ALA A 28 -1.76 -14.38 6.73
N ASP A 29 -2.17 -13.52 7.67
CA ASP A 29 -3.55 -13.40 8.14
C ASP A 29 -4.36 -12.52 7.21
N GLN A 30 -5.37 -13.09 6.54
CA GLN A 30 -6.26 -12.35 5.64
C GLN A 30 -7.10 -11.27 6.34
N TYR A 31 -7.20 -11.30 7.66
CA TYR A 31 -7.92 -10.31 8.46
C TYR A 31 -7.00 -9.21 8.99
N SER A 32 -5.70 -9.31 8.73
CA SER A 32 -4.77 -8.26 9.11
C SER A 32 -5.06 -6.97 8.34
N ARG A 33 -4.83 -5.84 9.01
CA ARG A 33 -5.04 -4.50 8.43
C ARG A 33 -3.83 -4.00 7.66
N PHE A 34 -2.77 -4.80 7.62
CA PHE A 34 -1.55 -4.49 6.89
C PHE A 34 -0.95 -5.77 6.31
N ASP A 35 -0.11 -5.62 5.30
CA ASP A 35 0.40 -6.75 4.51
C ASP A 35 1.76 -7.25 4.96
N ALA A 36 2.58 -6.38 5.57
CA ALA A 36 3.89 -6.77 6.08
C ALA A 36 4.26 -5.96 7.32
N ILE A 37 5.15 -6.52 8.12
CA ILE A 37 5.64 -5.94 9.36
C ILE A 37 7.15 -6.16 9.47
N GLY A 38 7.84 -5.24 10.11
CA GLY A 38 9.27 -5.36 10.35
C GLY A 38 9.92 -4.03 10.64
N SER A 39 11.03 -3.74 9.95
CA SER A 39 11.79 -2.50 10.10
C SER A 39 11.97 -1.81 8.76
N ASP A 40 11.92 -0.47 8.77
CA ASP A 40 12.19 0.34 7.58
C ASP A 40 13.71 0.46 7.33
N ILE A 41 14.07 1.24 6.30
CA ILE A 41 15.49 1.42 5.93
C ILE A 41 16.30 2.14 7.02
N ASN A 42 15.65 2.76 7.99
CA ASN A 42 16.28 3.42 9.13
C ASN A 42 16.28 2.56 10.40
N GLY A 43 15.81 1.32 10.30
CA GLY A 43 15.74 0.39 11.43
C GLY A 43 14.56 0.64 12.37
N LYS A 44 13.61 1.48 11.99
CA LYS A 44 12.41 1.75 12.79
C LYS A 44 11.34 0.70 12.56
N LYS A 45 10.69 0.25 13.62
CA LYS A 45 9.58 -0.70 13.53
C LYS A 45 8.45 -0.10 12.70
N CYS A 46 7.99 -0.86 11.70
CA CYS A 46 6.97 -0.37 10.78
C CYS A 46 6.00 -1.46 10.37
N ILE A 47 4.84 -1.00 9.88
CA ILE A 47 3.88 -1.80 9.15
C ILE A 47 3.68 -1.16 7.78
N ILE A 48 3.35 -1.98 6.79
CA ILE A 48 3.13 -1.51 5.43
C ILE A 48 1.91 -2.21 4.82
N GLU A 49 1.07 -1.40 4.17
CA GLU A 49 -0.03 -1.86 3.34
C GLU A 49 0.40 -1.76 1.88
N LEU A 50 0.13 -2.79 1.10
CA LEU A 50 0.54 -2.86 -0.30
C LEU A 50 -0.68 -2.88 -1.21
N LYS A 51 -0.64 -2.09 -2.29
CA LYS A 51 -1.70 -2.02 -3.28
C LYS A 51 -1.12 -2.18 -4.67
N PHE A 52 -1.60 -3.20 -5.38
CA PHE A 52 -1.19 -3.47 -6.75
C PHE A 52 -2.20 -2.87 -7.71
N ARG A 53 -1.71 -2.04 -8.65
CA ARG A 53 -2.50 -1.42 -9.70
C ARG A 53 -2.00 -1.89 -11.06
N LYS A 54 -2.89 -2.43 -11.85
CA LYS A 54 -2.59 -2.88 -13.21
C LYS A 54 -2.25 -1.72 -14.12
N ASP A 55 -2.92 -0.57 -13.94
CA ASP A 55 -2.76 0.63 -14.75
C ASP A 55 -2.04 1.72 -13.96
N PHE A 56 -1.35 2.59 -14.68
CA PHE A 56 -0.73 3.78 -14.09
C PHE A 56 -1.79 4.85 -13.84
N TYR A 57 -1.80 5.40 -12.63
CA TYR A 57 -2.60 6.57 -12.26
C TYR A 57 -1.66 7.64 -11.72
N LYS A 58 -1.78 8.86 -12.26
CA LYS A 58 -0.96 9.99 -11.83
C LYS A 58 -1.14 10.30 -10.36
N ASP A 59 -2.40 10.32 -9.90
CA ASP A 59 -2.74 10.52 -8.50
C ASP A 59 -2.97 9.18 -7.85
N LYS A 60 -2.13 8.83 -6.89
CA LYS A 60 -2.35 7.64 -6.07
C LYS A 60 -3.40 7.96 -5.02
N ILE A 61 -4.20 6.98 -4.65
CA ILE A 61 -5.24 7.17 -3.64
C ILE A 61 -5.05 6.22 -2.46
N LEU A 62 -5.37 6.73 -1.28
CA LEU A 62 -5.48 5.93 -0.06
C LEU A 62 -6.87 6.15 0.53
N GLU A 63 -7.65 5.08 0.66
CA GLU A 63 -8.97 5.17 1.27
C GLU A 63 -8.85 5.62 2.73
N LEU A 64 -9.73 6.55 3.14
CA LEU A 64 -9.77 7.06 4.53
C LEU A 64 -9.93 5.92 5.53
N LYS A 65 -10.80 4.96 5.21
CA LYS A 65 -11.02 3.78 6.06
C LYS A 65 -9.74 2.98 6.28
N LYS A 66 -8.93 2.83 5.24
CA LYS A 66 -7.64 2.14 5.32
C LYS A 66 -6.64 2.94 6.15
N TYR A 67 -6.57 4.25 5.93
CA TYR A 67 -5.73 5.15 6.73
C TYR A 67 -6.06 5.03 8.22
N ASP A 68 -7.35 5.13 8.57
CA ASP A 68 -7.78 5.05 9.97
C ASP A 68 -7.46 3.69 10.59
N ALA A 69 -7.63 2.61 9.83
CA ALA A 69 -7.32 1.25 10.29
C ALA A 69 -5.83 1.09 10.58
N MET A 70 -4.96 1.63 9.71
CA MET A 70 -3.51 1.59 9.92
C MET A 70 -3.07 2.45 11.10
N MET A 71 -3.69 3.62 11.29
CA MET A 71 -3.37 4.51 12.41
C MET A 71 -3.79 3.92 13.75
N ALA A 72 -4.76 3.01 13.77
CA ALA A 72 -5.18 2.31 14.98
C ALA A 72 -4.21 1.19 15.40
N GLU A 73 -3.30 0.77 14.52
CA GLU A 73 -2.31 -0.25 14.83
C GLU A 73 -1.14 0.33 15.63
N ASP A 74 -0.61 -0.47 16.55
CA ASP A 74 0.58 -0.09 17.34
C ASP A 74 1.84 -0.29 16.49
N ALA A 75 2.35 0.82 15.97
CA ALA A 75 3.56 0.84 15.14
C ALA A 75 4.28 2.17 15.28
N GLN A 76 5.60 2.15 15.16
CA GLN A 76 6.41 3.36 15.20
C GLN A 76 6.27 4.14 13.88
N LYS A 77 6.26 3.42 12.76
CA LYS A 77 6.12 3.98 11.41
C LYS A 77 5.08 3.20 10.63
N ARG A 78 4.39 3.88 9.72
CA ARG A 78 3.39 3.29 8.85
C ARG A 78 3.65 3.72 7.43
N TYR A 79 3.56 2.77 6.49
CA TYR A 79 3.82 3.02 5.08
C TYR A 79 2.70 2.46 4.22
N TYR A 80 2.48 3.10 3.07
CA TYR A 80 1.58 2.64 2.04
C TYR A 80 2.36 2.51 0.74
N GLY A 81 2.45 1.28 0.23
CA GLY A 81 3.13 1.00 -1.02
C GLY A 81 2.13 0.80 -2.16
N VAL A 82 2.26 1.58 -3.21
CA VAL A 82 1.46 1.44 -4.43
C VAL A 82 2.37 0.96 -5.54
N ILE A 83 2.03 -0.20 -6.09
CA ILE A 83 2.79 -0.82 -7.15
C ILE A 83 1.98 -0.71 -8.44
N ASP A 84 2.58 -0.12 -9.47
CA ASP A 84 2.00 0.04 -10.79
C ASP A 84 3.03 -0.32 -11.86
N PRO A 85 2.71 -0.20 -13.17
CA PRO A 85 3.66 -0.53 -14.22
C PRO A 85 4.97 0.27 -14.21
N GLU A 86 5.02 1.42 -13.54
CA GLU A 86 6.26 2.22 -13.42
C GLU A 86 7.16 1.78 -12.28
N GLY A 87 6.60 1.16 -11.24
CA GLY A 87 7.37 0.71 -10.08
C GLY A 87 6.59 0.77 -8.78
N CYS A 88 7.31 0.83 -7.67
CA CYS A 88 6.74 0.88 -6.33
C CYS A 88 6.93 2.26 -5.71
N TRP A 89 5.83 2.88 -5.33
CA TRP A 89 5.78 4.18 -4.65
C TRP A 89 5.44 3.94 -3.18
N VAL A 90 6.39 4.22 -2.29
CA VAL A 90 6.20 3.99 -0.85
C VAL A 90 6.00 5.32 -0.14
N TYR A 91 4.81 5.50 0.41
CA TYR A 91 4.38 6.71 1.11
C TYR A 91 4.50 6.52 2.62
N ASP A 92 5.18 7.45 3.28
CA ASP A 92 5.21 7.55 4.74
C ASP A 92 3.91 8.20 5.21
N PHE A 93 3.20 7.58 6.13
CA PHE A 93 1.94 8.14 6.66
C PHE A 93 2.14 9.51 7.30
N ASP A 94 3.32 9.77 7.87
CA ASP A 94 3.61 11.07 8.48
C ASP A 94 3.68 12.21 7.45
N ASP A 95 3.90 11.88 6.18
CA ASP A 95 4.04 12.84 5.08
C ASP A 95 2.75 13.00 4.26
N ILE A 96 1.69 12.27 4.60
CA ILE A 96 0.42 12.37 3.88
C ILE A 96 -0.28 13.69 4.23
N ASP A 97 -0.65 14.45 3.20
CA ASP A 97 -1.43 15.67 3.36
C ASP A 97 -2.91 15.32 3.58
N LEU A 98 -3.35 15.40 4.82
CA LEU A 98 -4.72 15.06 5.21
C LEU A 98 -5.75 16.10 4.71
N ASN A 99 -5.31 17.24 4.19
CA ASN A 99 -6.18 18.24 3.58
C ASN A 99 -6.42 17.98 2.10
N ASN A 100 -5.69 17.07 1.49
CA ASN A 100 -5.84 16.70 0.08
C ASN A 100 -6.73 15.46 -0.05
N GLY A 101 -8.00 15.62 0.25
CA GLY A 101 -8.97 14.53 0.24
C GLY A 101 -10.12 14.78 -0.71
N GLY A 102 -10.90 13.74 -0.95
CA GLY A 102 -12.07 13.78 -1.79
C GLY A 102 -12.86 12.49 -1.69
N HIS A 103 -13.76 12.31 -2.64
CA HIS A 103 -14.56 11.10 -2.75
C HIS A 103 -14.37 10.51 -4.13
N LEU A 104 -14.15 9.20 -4.19
CA LEU A 104 -13.95 8.48 -5.43
C LEU A 104 -14.87 7.27 -5.48
N LYS A 105 -15.45 7.01 -6.65
CA LYS A 105 -16.26 5.81 -6.87
C LYS A 105 -15.34 4.62 -7.05
N CYS A 106 -15.33 3.74 -6.06
CA CYS A 106 -14.46 2.58 -6.02
C CYS A 106 -15.28 1.30 -5.90
N PRO A 107 -14.77 0.15 -6.39
CA PRO A 107 -15.38 -1.13 -6.09
C PRO A 107 -15.43 -1.36 -4.58
N ALA A 108 -16.54 -1.90 -4.09
CA ALA A 108 -16.67 -2.26 -2.66
C ALA A 108 -15.63 -3.31 -2.25
N ASN A 109 -15.22 -4.16 -3.19
CA ASN A 109 -14.23 -5.20 -2.99
C ASN A 109 -13.39 -5.35 -4.27
N THR A 110 -12.07 -5.25 -4.17
CA THR A 110 -11.16 -5.34 -5.31
C THR A 110 -10.88 -6.79 -5.76
N ILE A 111 -11.25 -7.78 -4.94
CA ILE A 111 -11.05 -9.20 -5.25
C ILE A 111 -12.21 -9.75 -6.08
N GLN A 112 -13.44 -9.31 -5.80
CA GLN A 112 -14.62 -9.72 -6.55
C GLN A 112 -14.74 -8.92 -7.85
N LYS A 113 -14.75 -9.63 -9.00
CA LYS A 113 -14.76 -9.02 -10.33
C LYS A 113 -15.93 -8.06 -10.57
N ASN A 114 -17.11 -8.38 -10.04
CA ASN A 114 -18.35 -7.63 -10.26
C ASN A 114 -18.87 -6.97 -8.98
N ALA A 115 -17.98 -6.64 -8.04
CA ALA A 115 -18.38 -5.94 -6.83
C ALA A 115 -19.02 -4.58 -7.17
N PRO A 116 -20.12 -4.19 -6.51
CA PRO A 116 -20.75 -2.91 -6.76
C PRO A 116 -19.78 -1.77 -6.41
N LYS A 117 -19.86 -0.68 -7.19
CA LYS A 117 -19.07 0.52 -6.92
C LYS A 117 -19.81 1.39 -5.93
N GLU A 118 -19.07 1.97 -5.01
CA GLU A 118 -19.58 2.92 -4.01
C GLU A 118 -18.66 4.13 -3.91
N MET A 119 -19.20 5.26 -3.44
CA MET A 119 -18.42 6.46 -3.18
C MET A 119 -17.67 6.27 -1.86
N LYS A 120 -16.33 6.39 -1.92
CA LYS A 120 -15.46 6.25 -0.75
C LYS A 120 -14.66 7.52 -0.53
N PRO A 121 -14.54 8.00 0.72
CA PRO A 121 -13.61 9.08 1.03
C PRO A 121 -12.17 8.58 0.86
N VAL A 122 -11.35 9.39 0.22
CA VAL A 122 -9.95 9.05 -0.09
C VAL A 122 -9.05 10.26 0.15
N TYR A 123 -7.76 9.97 0.39
CA TYR A 123 -6.69 10.95 0.27
C TYR A 123 -6.00 10.77 -1.08
N TYR A 124 -5.68 11.88 -1.74
CA TYR A 124 -4.86 11.89 -2.94
C TYR A 124 -3.40 12.05 -2.55
N LEU A 125 -2.56 11.15 -3.03
CA LEU A 125 -1.16 11.08 -2.66
C LEU A 125 -0.30 11.60 -3.81
N LYS A 126 0.59 12.54 -3.50
CA LYS A 126 1.59 13.02 -4.43
C LYS A 126 2.74 12.04 -4.51
N LYS A 127 3.57 12.13 -5.56
CA LYS A 127 4.77 11.31 -5.67
C LYS A 127 5.61 11.44 -4.39
N PRO A 128 6.02 10.31 -3.78
CA PRO A 128 6.88 10.38 -2.62
C PRO A 128 8.25 10.93 -3.01
N GLU A 129 8.81 11.77 -2.16
CA GLU A 129 10.15 12.33 -2.39
C GLU A 129 11.25 11.33 -2.05
N SER A 130 10.98 10.38 -1.15
CA SER A 130 12.01 9.57 -0.52
C SER A 130 12.10 8.13 -0.99
N TYR A 131 10.99 7.48 -1.38
CA TYR A 131 11.00 6.05 -1.68
C TYR A 131 10.29 5.74 -2.99
N PHE A 132 11.06 5.66 -4.06
CA PHE A 132 10.60 5.10 -5.33
C PHE A 132 11.52 3.97 -5.74
N TYR A 133 10.93 2.80 -5.98
CA TYR A 133 11.66 1.62 -6.41
C TYR A 133 11.14 1.18 -7.78
N ARG A 134 12.06 0.99 -8.72
CA ARG A 134 11.69 0.56 -10.07
C ARG A 134 11.72 -0.97 -10.15
N PHE A 135 10.60 -1.58 -9.77
CA PHE A 135 10.39 -3.02 -9.91
C PHE A 135 9.39 -3.27 -11.03
N ASN A 136 9.68 -4.23 -11.90
CA ASN A 136 8.81 -4.55 -13.01
C ASN A 136 8.04 -5.84 -12.71
N PHE A 137 6.77 -5.69 -12.33
CA PHE A 137 5.87 -6.81 -12.03
C PHE A 137 4.87 -7.12 -13.17
N PHE A 138 4.84 -6.31 -14.20
CA PHE A 138 3.83 -6.41 -15.27
C PHE A 138 4.46 -6.49 -16.64
#